data_5248e305a4c1bfaac79b37faccae7f16
#
_entry.id   5248e305a4c1bfaac79b37faccae7f16
#
_cell.length_a   1.000
_cell.length_b   1.000
_cell.length_c   1.000
_cell.angle_alpha   90.00
_cell.angle_beta   90.00
_cell.angle_gamma   90.00
#
_symmetry.space_group_name_H-M   'P 1'
#
loop_
_entity.id
_entity.type
_entity.pdbx_description
1 polymer ?
#
loop_
_entity_poly.entity_id
_entity_poly.type
_entity_poly.pdbx_seq_one_letter_code
_entity_poly.pdbx_strand_id
1 'polypeptide(L)'
;MRAKNLLDTDMLVCYNGNELKIDSVQIEYAENAVQTYNFEVEGNHNYYVGDNSILAHNQCTKLYRAMSDAEYGSLTKHGKFRPKAGTMNEKWMATSVDDAVTWGNKLNGAGNFNVVEIRVSTTSGMNYKTMLDGVGPAYSAHYKYLNKIMTGFTKIL
;
A
#
# COMPACT_ATOMS: atom_id res chain seq x y z
N MET A 1 -10.88 1.97 5.90
CA MET A 1 -10.88 3.40 6.31
C MET A 1 -9.78 3.61 7.35
N ARG A 2 -9.21 4.80 7.48
CA ARG A 2 -8.24 5.09 8.56
C ARG A 2 -8.99 5.65 9.76
N ALA A 3 -8.61 5.29 10.99
CA ALA A 3 -9.25 5.76 12.22
C ALA A 3 -9.43 7.29 12.27
N LYS A 4 -8.42 8.05 11.81
CA LYS A 4 -8.48 9.52 11.75
C LYS A 4 -9.53 10.12 10.80
N ASN A 5 -10.13 9.31 9.96
CA ASN A 5 -11.13 9.72 8.97
C ASN A 5 -12.52 9.14 9.31
N LEU A 6 -12.67 8.53 10.48
CA LEU A 6 -13.97 8.06 10.95
C LEU A 6 -14.89 9.25 11.24
N LEU A 7 -16.15 9.10 10.88
CA LEU A 7 -17.22 10.04 11.15
C LEU A 7 -18.28 9.36 12.03
N ASP A 8 -19.05 10.12 12.76
CA ASP A 8 -20.20 9.63 13.54
C ASP A 8 -21.34 9.04 12.68
N THR A 9 -21.28 9.25 11.38
CA THR A 9 -22.17 8.64 10.38
C THR A 9 -21.68 7.29 9.87
N ASP A 10 -20.45 6.89 10.17
CA ASP A 10 -19.90 5.61 9.72
C ASP A 10 -20.42 4.46 10.57
N MET A 11 -20.40 3.26 9.97
CA MET A 11 -20.79 2.01 10.63
C MET A 11 -19.55 1.12 10.77
N LEU A 12 -19.42 0.48 11.93
CA LEU A 12 -18.38 -0.49 12.23
C LEU A 12 -18.92 -1.90 12.11
N VAL A 13 -18.17 -2.79 11.48
CA VAL A 13 -18.56 -4.20 11.30
C VAL A 13 -17.99 -5.05 12.44
N CYS A 14 -18.85 -5.85 13.08
CA CYS A 14 -18.51 -6.78 14.14
C CYS A 14 -18.24 -8.19 13.59
N TYR A 15 -17.62 -9.05 14.43
CA TYR A 15 -17.33 -10.44 14.09
C TYR A 15 -18.56 -11.23 13.61
N ASN A 16 -19.71 -11.00 14.22
CA ASN A 16 -20.97 -11.65 13.87
C ASN A 16 -21.67 -11.07 12.63
N GLY A 17 -21.02 -10.11 11.94
CA GLY A 17 -21.58 -9.43 10.78
C GLY A 17 -22.55 -8.30 11.09
N ASN A 18 -22.82 -8.02 12.38
CA ASN A 18 -23.63 -6.88 12.77
C ASN A 18 -22.86 -5.57 12.54
N GLU A 19 -23.60 -4.50 12.32
CA GLU A 19 -23.09 -3.15 12.19
C GLU A 19 -23.39 -2.36 13.47
N LEU A 20 -22.37 -1.65 13.96
CA LEU A 20 -22.47 -0.72 15.08
C LEU A 20 -22.33 0.70 14.56
N LYS A 21 -23.25 1.56 14.97
CA LYS A 21 -23.13 3.00 14.73
C LYS A 21 -22.06 3.60 15.65
N ILE A 22 -21.31 4.56 15.14
CA ILE A 22 -20.37 5.35 15.94
C ILE A 22 -21.15 6.44 16.68
N ASP A 23 -21.08 6.45 18.00
CA ASP A 23 -21.77 7.46 18.81
C ASP A 23 -21.05 8.81 18.77
N SER A 24 -19.71 8.78 18.81
CA SER A 24 -18.89 9.98 18.72
C SER A 24 -17.45 9.65 18.27
N VAL A 25 -16.80 10.62 17.66
CA VAL A 25 -15.36 10.57 17.33
C VAL A 25 -14.67 11.73 18.04
N GLN A 26 -13.66 11.40 18.85
CA GLN A 26 -12.84 12.39 19.56
C GLN A 26 -11.38 12.27 19.12
N ILE A 27 -10.71 13.39 18.95
CA ILE A 27 -9.29 13.45 18.65
C ILE A 27 -8.58 13.93 19.92
N GLU A 28 -7.75 13.04 20.47
CA GLU A 28 -6.87 13.40 21.59
C GLU A 28 -5.49 13.77 21.05
N TYR A 29 -4.98 14.89 21.51
CA TYR A 29 -3.61 15.33 21.23
C TYR A 29 -2.75 14.99 22.45
N ALA A 30 -1.84 14.01 22.30
CA ALA A 30 -0.90 13.68 23.34
C ALA A 30 0.18 14.78 23.43
N GLU A 31 0.43 15.31 24.62
CA GLU A 31 1.50 16.29 24.86
C GLU A 31 2.91 15.69 24.67
N ASN A 32 3.03 14.38 24.85
CA ASN A 32 4.25 13.62 24.66
C ASN A 32 4.05 12.51 23.63
N ALA A 33 5.14 12.07 23.01
CA ALA A 33 5.10 10.92 22.09
C ALA A 33 4.60 9.67 22.84
N VAL A 34 3.50 9.09 22.37
CA VAL A 34 2.96 7.83 22.87
C VAL A 34 3.49 6.70 22.02
N GLN A 35 4.11 5.71 22.66
CA GLN A 35 4.56 4.52 21.96
C GLN A 35 3.34 3.69 21.54
N THR A 36 3.17 3.50 20.23
CA THR A 36 2.13 2.65 19.68
C THR A 36 2.74 1.38 19.13
N TYR A 37 2.03 0.27 19.30
CA TYR A 37 2.43 -1.02 18.74
C TYR A 37 1.51 -1.35 17.58
N ASN A 38 2.13 -1.86 16.53
CA ASN A 38 1.43 -2.39 15.37
C ASN A 38 1.81 -3.86 15.25
N PHE A 39 0.86 -4.76 15.14
CA PHE A 39 1.12 -6.17 14.91
C PHE A 39 0.59 -6.58 13.55
N GLU A 40 1.31 -7.48 12.91
CA GLU A 40 0.93 -8.07 11.63
C GLU A 40 0.24 -9.40 11.91
N VAL A 41 -0.93 -9.59 11.33
CA VAL A 41 -1.67 -10.86 11.39
C VAL A 41 -1.42 -11.58 10.07
N GLU A 42 -0.83 -12.77 10.16
CA GLU A 42 -0.53 -13.59 9.00
C GLU A 42 -1.83 -13.96 8.24
N GLY A 43 -1.78 -13.90 6.93
CA GLY A 43 -2.90 -14.22 6.04
C GLY A 43 -3.81 -13.03 5.75
N ASN A 44 -4.89 -12.86 6.50
CA ASN A 44 -5.93 -11.89 6.17
C ASN A 44 -5.69 -10.48 6.70
N HIS A 45 -4.68 -10.25 7.54
CA HIS A 45 -4.37 -8.96 8.18
C HIS A 45 -5.54 -8.33 8.93
N ASN A 46 -6.55 -9.13 9.26
CA ASN A 46 -7.74 -8.72 9.98
C ASN A 46 -7.66 -9.21 11.43
N TYR A 47 -8.12 -8.39 12.35
CA TYR A 47 -8.27 -8.75 13.75
C TYR A 47 -9.47 -8.01 14.35
N TYR A 48 -9.92 -8.50 15.49
CA TYR A 48 -11.06 -7.91 16.18
C TYR A 48 -10.59 -7.17 17.44
N VAL A 49 -11.16 -6.01 17.69
CA VAL A 49 -10.80 -5.15 18.81
C VAL A 49 -12.01 -4.81 19.66
N GLY A 50 -11.74 -4.60 20.95
CA GLY A 50 -12.75 -4.21 21.94
C GLY A 50 -13.77 -5.31 22.24
N ASP A 51 -14.61 -5.04 23.22
CA ASP A 51 -15.63 -5.98 23.74
C ASP A 51 -16.67 -6.33 22.69
N ASN A 52 -16.93 -5.44 21.76
CA ASN A 52 -17.85 -5.65 20.65
C ASN A 52 -17.23 -6.37 19.45
N SER A 53 -15.99 -6.84 19.57
CA SER A 53 -15.28 -7.54 18.48
C SER A 53 -15.38 -6.81 17.14
N ILE A 54 -15.01 -5.54 17.13
CA ILE A 54 -15.02 -4.69 15.92
C ILE A 54 -13.91 -5.13 15.00
N LEU A 55 -14.22 -5.35 13.73
CA LEU A 55 -13.26 -5.72 12.71
C LEU A 55 -12.31 -4.57 12.43
N ALA A 56 -11.06 -4.72 12.82
CA ALA A 56 -9.97 -3.84 12.47
C ALA A 56 -9.11 -4.50 11.39
N HIS A 57 -8.70 -3.71 10.42
CA HIS A 57 -7.89 -4.16 9.30
C HIS A 57 -6.61 -3.33 9.24
N ASN A 58 -5.49 -4.00 9.46
CA ASN A 58 -4.19 -3.36 9.45
C ASN A 58 -3.45 -3.70 8.16
N GLN A 59 -3.95 -3.19 7.03
CA GLN A 59 -3.36 -3.52 5.74
C GLN A 59 -2.58 -2.36 5.15
N CYS A 60 -1.26 -2.50 5.17
CA CYS A 60 -0.42 -1.95 4.12
C CYS A 60 0.13 -3.14 3.32
N THR A 61 -0.45 -3.42 2.16
CA THR A 61 0.13 -4.39 1.24
C THR A 61 1.45 -3.85 0.73
N LYS A 62 2.49 -4.66 0.82
CA LYS A 62 3.81 -4.36 0.27
C LYS A 62 3.86 -4.86 -1.16
N LEU A 63 4.17 -3.96 -2.06
CA LEU A 63 4.39 -4.24 -3.47
C LEU A 63 5.78 -3.71 -3.85
N TYR A 64 6.40 -4.31 -4.85
CA TYR A 64 7.78 -4.02 -5.21
C TYR A 64 7.86 -3.57 -6.66
N ARG A 65 8.62 -2.50 -6.89
CA ARG A 65 8.81 -1.97 -8.22
C ARG A 65 10.27 -1.75 -8.53
N ALA A 66 10.75 -2.35 -9.63
CA ALA A 66 12.01 -1.94 -10.23
C ALA A 66 11.80 -0.64 -10.99
N MET A 67 12.62 0.35 -10.75
CA MET A 67 12.53 1.66 -11.40
C MET A 67 13.90 2.24 -11.69
N SER A 68 13.99 3.03 -12.77
CA SER A 68 15.21 3.75 -13.11
C SER A 68 15.54 4.80 -12.05
N ASP A 69 16.81 5.26 -12.02
CA ASP A 69 17.25 6.35 -11.13
C ASP A 69 16.40 7.62 -11.30
N ALA A 70 16.00 7.93 -12.53
CA ALA A 70 15.15 9.08 -12.82
C ALA A 70 13.74 8.95 -12.22
N GLU A 71 13.12 7.75 -12.26
CA GLU A 71 11.81 7.50 -11.64
C GLU A 71 11.94 7.52 -10.12
N TYR A 72 12.96 6.88 -9.56
CA TYR A 72 13.23 6.88 -8.13
C TYR A 72 13.51 8.29 -7.60
N GLY A 73 14.38 9.06 -8.25
CA GLY A 73 14.66 10.44 -7.88
C GLY A 73 13.43 11.34 -7.93
N SER A 74 12.56 11.14 -8.94
CA SER A 74 11.27 11.85 -9.01
C SER A 74 10.33 11.47 -7.86
N LEU A 75 10.24 10.17 -7.54
CA LEU A 75 9.41 9.66 -6.43
C LEU A 75 9.90 10.23 -5.08
N THR A 76 11.21 10.20 -4.83
CA THR A 76 11.83 10.73 -3.61
C THR A 76 11.61 12.24 -3.48
N LYS A 77 11.80 12.98 -4.57
CA LYS A 77 11.64 14.45 -4.56
C LYS A 77 10.21 14.89 -4.29
N HIS A 78 9.22 14.16 -4.79
CA HIS A 78 7.82 14.61 -4.77
C HIS A 78 6.92 13.80 -3.83
N GLY A 79 7.41 12.69 -3.26
CA GLY A 79 6.63 11.79 -2.41
C GLY A 79 5.50 11.06 -3.14
N LYS A 80 5.46 11.13 -4.48
CA LYS A 80 4.37 10.59 -5.31
C LYS A 80 4.85 10.31 -6.75
N PHE A 81 4.19 9.36 -7.40
CA PHE A 81 4.39 9.11 -8.82
C PHE A 81 3.89 10.29 -9.66
N ARG A 82 4.63 10.62 -10.69
CA ARG A 82 4.28 11.69 -11.63
C ARG A 82 4.23 11.16 -13.06
N PRO A 83 3.40 11.76 -13.92
CA PRO A 83 3.45 11.46 -15.34
C PRO A 83 4.81 11.90 -15.89
N LYS A 84 5.36 11.11 -16.79
CA LYS A 84 6.54 11.47 -17.55
C LYS A 84 6.25 11.19 -19.04
N ALA A 85 6.55 12.13 -19.91
CA ALA A 85 6.38 11.96 -21.33
C ALA A 85 7.11 10.66 -21.81
N GLY A 86 6.46 9.89 -22.64
CA GLY A 86 6.99 8.62 -23.16
C GLY A 86 6.96 7.44 -22.17
N THR A 87 6.36 7.59 -20.98
CA THR A 87 6.19 6.49 -20.03
C THR A 87 4.72 6.15 -19.81
N MET A 88 4.45 4.88 -19.46
CA MET A 88 3.10 4.45 -19.12
C MET A 88 2.60 5.12 -17.85
N ASN A 89 1.37 5.61 -17.86
CA ASN A 89 0.69 6.12 -16.68
C ASN A 89 0.30 5.01 -15.70
N GLU A 90 0.18 3.78 -16.20
CA GLU A 90 -0.03 2.57 -15.41
C GLU A 90 1.29 2.14 -14.76
N LYS A 91 1.29 1.89 -13.48
CA LYS A 91 2.46 1.46 -12.70
C LYS A 91 2.28 0.01 -12.28
N TRP A 92 3.11 -0.87 -12.81
CA TRP A 92 3.16 -2.28 -12.44
C TRP A 92 4.09 -2.50 -11.26
N MET A 93 3.69 -3.37 -10.34
CA MET A 93 4.42 -3.73 -9.13
C MET A 93 4.33 -5.23 -8.89
N ALA A 94 5.46 -5.86 -8.61
CA ALA A 94 5.55 -7.25 -8.21
C ALA A 94 5.02 -7.47 -6.79
N THR A 95 4.68 -8.72 -6.47
CA THR A 95 4.33 -9.13 -5.10
C THR A 95 5.53 -9.60 -4.29
N SER A 96 6.69 -9.80 -4.95
CA SER A 96 7.96 -10.18 -4.31
C SER A 96 9.13 -9.31 -4.77
N VAL A 97 10.17 -9.25 -3.96
CA VAL A 97 11.43 -8.57 -4.30
C VAL A 97 12.11 -9.28 -5.49
N ASP A 98 12.11 -10.60 -5.51
CA ASP A 98 12.76 -11.41 -6.54
C ASP A 98 12.14 -11.18 -7.93
N ASP A 99 10.82 -11.10 -7.99
CA ASP A 99 10.11 -10.77 -9.22
C ASP A 99 10.42 -9.34 -9.68
N ALA A 100 10.48 -8.39 -8.75
CA ALA A 100 10.85 -7.01 -9.07
C ALA A 100 12.29 -6.92 -9.60
N VAL A 101 13.24 -7.67 -9.01
CA VAL A 101 14.63 -7.77 -9.50
C VAL A 101 14.65 -8.39 -10.90
N THR A 102 13.90 -9.46 -11.12
CA THR A 102 13.80 -10.12 -12.43
C THR A 102 13.30 -9.18 -13.50
N TRP A 103 12.26 -8.39 -13.22
CA TRP A 103 11.79 -7.35 -14.14
C TRP A 103 12.80 -6.22 -14.32
N GLY A 104 13.46 -5.81 -13.25
CA GLY A 104 14.51 -4.79 -13.31
C GLY A 104 15.62 -5.19 -14.29
N ASN A 105 16.10 -6.42 -14.19
CA ASN A 105 17.10 -6.97 -15.10
C ASN A 105 16.62 -7.00 -16.55
N LYS A 106 15.38 -7.41 -16.80
CA LYS A 106 14.79 -7.47 -18.15
C LYS A 106 14.59 -6.09 -18.77
N LEU A 107 14.15 -5.09 -18.00
CA LEU A 107 13.74 -3.79 -18.51
C LEU A 107 14.87 -2.75 -18.53
N ASN A 108 15.77 -2.80 -17.57
CA ASN A 108 16.79 -1.78 -17.37
C ASN A 108 18.23 -2.32 -17.53
N GLY A 109 18.39 -3.65 -17.59
CA GLY A 109 19.69 -4.30 -17.52
C GLY A 109 20.19 -4.49 -16.09
N ALA A 110 21.07 -5.47 -15.88
CA ALA A 110 21.56 -5.86 -14.58
C ALA A 110 22.24 -4.68 -13.84
N GLY A 111 21.77 -4.41 -12.62
CA GLY A 111 22.31 -3.37 -11.74
C GLY A 111 21.93 -1.93 -12.12
N ASN A 112 21.15 -1.70 -13.18
CA ASN A 112 20.76 -0.36 -13.64
C ASN A 112 19.36 0.06 -13.18
N PHE A 113 18.96 -0.35 -11.97
CA PHE A 113 17.64 -0.02 -11.41
C PHE A 113 17.66 -0.04 -9.90
N ASN A 114 16.66 0.58 -9.32
CA ASN A 114 16.39 0.53 -7.89
C ASN A 114 15.16 -0.35 -7.66
N VAL A 115 15.18 -1.22 -6.66
CA VAL A 115 13.98 -1.90 -6.18
C VAL A 115 13.43 -1.14 -5.00
N VAL A 116 12.16 -0.74 -5.12
CA VAL A 116 11.47 0.07 -4.11
C VAL A 116 10.24 -0.66 -3.63
N GLU A 117 10.14 -0.86 -2.31
CA GLU A 117 8.92 -1.28 -1.63
C GLU A 117 7.93 -0.12 -1.65
N ILE A 118 6.75 -0.38 -2.15
CA ILE A 118 5.61 0.55 -2.15
C ILE A 118 4.55 -0.01 -1.22
N ARG A 119 4.22 0.70 -0.17
CA ARG A 119 3.14 0.33 0.74
C ARG A 119 1.85 0.98 0.29
N VAL A 120 0.82 0.16 0.11
CA VAL A 120 -0.53 0.63 -0.28
C VAL A 120 -1.55 0.22 0.77
N SER A 121 -2.50 1.10 1.04
CA SER A 121 -3.56 0.85 2.03
C SER A 121 -4.58 -0.21 1.57
N THR A 122 -4.62 -0.50 0.28
CA THR A 122 -5.52 -1.51 -0.31
C THR A 122 -5.03 -1.87 -1.71
N THR A 123 -5.34 -3.08 -2.16
CA THR A 123 -5.20 -3.50 -3.56
C THR A 123 -6.54 -3.51 -4.29
N SER A 124 -7.65 -3.23 -3.60
CA SER A 124 -8.96 -3.06 -4.24
C SER A 124 -8.90 -1.94 -5.28
N GLY A 125 -9.46 -2.19 -6.46
CA GLY A 125 -9.40 -1.24 -7.58
C GLY A 125 -8.06 -1.23 -8.34
N MET A 126 -7.10 -2.10 -7.99
CA MET A 126 -5.91 -2.37 -8.81
C MET A 126 -6.19 -3.54 -9.76
N ASN A 127 -5.53 -3.53 -10.90
CA ASN A 127 -5.52 -4.69 -11.80
C ASN A 127 -4.55 -5.72 -11.26
N TYR A 128 -4.95 -7.00 -11.26
CA TYR A 128 -4.12 -8.12 -10.84
C TYR A 128 -3.87 -9.08 -11.99
N LYS A 129 -2.64 -9.54 -12.14
CA LYS A 129 -2.26 -10.66 -13.00
C LYS A 129 -1.51 -11.70 -12.19
N THR A 130 -1.89 -12.96 -12.33
CA THR A 130 -1.21 -14.09 -11.67
C THR A 130 0.19 -14.33 -12.26
N MET A 131 0.38 -13.95 -13.51
CA MET A 131 1.66 -14.04 -14.23
C MET A 131 1.76 -12.86 -15.19
N LEU A 132 2.76 -12.01 -15.01
CA LEU A 132 3.08 -10.93 -15.92
C LEU A 132 4.45 -11.20 -16.55
N ASP A 133 4.50 -11.20 -17.89
CA ASP A 133 5.71 -11.36 -18.71
C ASP A 133 6.56 -12.59 -18.34
N GLY A 134 5.92 -13.68 -17.87
CA GLY A 134 6.58 -14.92 -17.48
C GLY A 134 7.44 -14.80 -16.20
N VAL A 135 7.23 -13.78 -15.38
CA VAL A 135 8.02 -13.56 -14.13
C VAL A 135 7.22 -14.00 -12.91
N GLY A 136 6.09 -13.33 -12.63
CA GLY A 136 5.32 -13.64 -11.42
C GLY A 136 4.06 -12.79 -11.28
N PRO A 137 3.39 -12.88 -10.13
CA PRO A 137 2.20 -12.12 -9.84
C PRO A 137 2.47 -10.62 -9.78
N ALA A 138 1.54 -9.82 -10.29
CA ALA A 138 1.69 -8.38 -10.29
C ALA A 138 0.38 -7.64 -10.12
N TYR A 139 0.46 -6.49 -9.47
CA TYR A 139 -0.59 -5.49 -9.42
C TYR A 139 -0.22 -4.29 -10.26
N SER A 140 -1.22 -3.65 -10.86
CA SER A 140 -1.02 -2.36 -11.50
C SER A 140 -2.14 -1.39 -11.17
N ALA A 141 -1.79 -0.12 -11.24
CA ALA A 141 -2.76 0.97 -11.15
C ALA A 141 -2.26 2.21 -11.89
N HIS A 142 -3.20 2.99 -12.38
CA HIS A 142 -2.88 4.33 -12.87
C HIS A 142 -2.24 5.16 -11.76
N TYR A 143 -1.18 5.90 -12.04
CA TYR A 143 -0.39 6.63 -11.02
C TYR A 143 -1.23 7.56 -10.13
N LYS A 144 -2.31 8.17 -10.66
CA LYS A 144 -3.20 9.02 -9.87
C LYS A 144 -3.93 8.25 -8.78
N TYR A 145 -4.37 7.03 -9.09
CA TYR A 145 -5.01 6.14 -8.12
C TYR A 145 -3.99 5.60 -7.13
N LEU A 146 -2.84 5.13 -7.63
CA LEU A 146 -1.74 4.65 -6.79
C LEU A 146 -1.33 5.69 -5.74
N ASN A 147 -1.21 6.96 -6.14
CA ASN A 147 -0.88 8.05 -5.21
C ASN A 147 -1.93 8.29 -4.12
N LYS A 148 -3.19 7.91 -4.35
CA LYS A 148 -4.25 8.02 -3.32
C LYS A 148 -4.14 6.93 -2.27
N ILE A 149 -3.74 5.71 -2.68
CA ILE A 149 -3.67 4.54 -1.80
C ILE A 149 -2.28 4.29 -1.24
N MET A 150 -1.24 4.90 -1.79
CA MET A 150 0.14 4.76 -1.31
C MET A 150 0.31 5.42 0.05
N THR A 151 0.80 4.66 1.02
CA THR A 151 1.04 5.10 2.40
C THR A 151 2.51 5.37 2.68
N GLY A 152 3.39 4.90 1.83
CA GLY A 152 4.83 5.13 1.93
C GLY A 152 5.61 4.29 0.93
N PHE A 153 6.92 4.52 0.90
CA PHE A 153 7.86 3.73 0.09
C PHE A 153 9.21 3.67 0.76
N THR A 154 10.00 2.65 0.43
CA THR A 154 11.35 2.45 0.96
C THR A 154 12.22 1.81 -0.13
N LYS A 155 13.43 2.30 -0.36
CA LYS A 155 14.40 1.65 -1.25
C LYS A 155 14.90 0.36 -0.58
N ILE A 156 14.91 -0.74 -1.35
CA ILE A 156 15.38 -2.06 -0.90
C ILE A 156 16.75 -2.36 -1.51
N LEU A 157 16.92 -2.06 -2.81
CA LEU A 157 18.16 -2.23 -3.56
C LEU A 157 18.46 -0.97 -4.39
#